data_f4c9f55572e8959f97348c0c5690b28b
#
_entry.id   f4c9f55572e8959f97348c0c5690b28b
#
_cell.length_a   1.000
_cell.length_b   1.000
_cell.length_c   1.000
_cell.angle_alpha   90.00
_cell.angle_beta   90.00
_cell.angle_gamma   90.00
#
_symmetry.space_group_name_H-M   'P 1'
#
loop_
_entity.id
_entity.type
_entity.pdbx_description
1 polymer ?
#
loop_
_entity_poly.entity_id
_entity_poly.type
_entity_poly.pdbx_seq_one_letter_code
_entity_poly.pdbx_strand_id
1 'polypeptide(L)'
;MDHSLLTINNINHKHILTEGSKNKTMAVEKRFLKYVSYWTTSEDDQESIPSTKRQFELAKVLEQELKELNLEKVKLDEHCYVYGLLPATAGMEGKKAVGFIAHMDTAPDFSGENVKPQIIENYNGEDVLLPGSGTYIKVEDFPHLASLKGRTLITTDGTTLLGSDDKAGVAAIMQAVEEIQKEGIPHGDIWVGFTPDEEVGRGAELFDLDYFKADFAYTVDG
;
A
#
# COMPACT_ATOMS: atom_id res chain seq x y z
N MET A 1 17.67 11.67 1.96
CA MET A 1 16.70 11.83 0.86
C MET A 1 16.27 10.43 0.45
N ASP A 2 15.11 10.04 0.92
CA ASP A 2 14.58 8.71 0.59
C ASP A 2 13.93 8.79 -0.81
N HIS A 3 14.61 8.20 -1.79
CA HIS A 3 14.06 8.04 -3.13
C HIS A 3 13.41 6.65 -3.18
N SER A 4 12.22 6.54 -2.58
CA SER A 4 11.47 5.29 -2.59
C SER A 4 11.26 4.76 -4.02
N LEU A 5 11.73 3.55 -4.25
CA LEU A 5 11.66 2.85 -5.52
C LEU A 5 10.87 1.57 -5.35
N LEU A 6 9.70 1.48 -5.97
CA LEU A 6 8.93 0.25 -5.97
C LEU A 6 9.37 -0.66 -7.11
N THR A 7 9.73 -1.89 -6.77
CA THR A 7 10.04 -2.94 -7.74
C THR A 7 8.93 -3.98 -7.78
N ILE A 8 8.30 -4.14 -8.94
CA ILE A 8 7.30 -5.19 -9.15
C ILE A 8 8.00 -6.44 -9.67
N ASN A 9 7.97 -7.52 -8.88
CA ASN A 9 8.43 -8.81 -9.34
C ASN A 9 7.43 -9.37 -10.36
N ASN A 10 7.90 -9.72 -11.57
CA ASN A 10 7.11 -10.49 -12.53
C ASN A 10 6.74 -11.84 -11.90
N ILE A 11 5.56 -11.91 -11.30
CA ILE A 11 4.90 -13.18 -11.04
C ILE A 11 4.56 -13.75 -12.41
N ASN A 12 5.15 -14.90 -12.76
CA ASN A 12 4.92 -15.59 -14.02
C ASN A 12 3.43 -15.93 -14.18
N HIS A 13 2.65 -15.04 -14.78
CA HIS A 13 1.30 -15.32 -15.23
C HIS A 13 1.33 -16.19 -16.50
N LYS A 14 1.80 -17.44 -16.37
CA LYS A 14 1.46 -18.52 -17.28
C LYS A 14 0.39 -19.39 -16.63
N HIS A 15 -0.84 -18.91 -16.56
CA HIS A 15 -2.00 -19.79 -16.51
C HIS A 15 -3.24 -19.10 -17.10
N ILE A 16 -3.59 -19.56 -18.30
CA ILE A 16 -4.93 -19.82 -18.81
C ILE A 16 -5.89 -18.61 -18.83
N LEU A 17 -5.94 -17.98 -20.02
CA LEU A 17 -7.11 -17.25 -20.48
C LEU A 17 -8.20 -18.27 -20.81
N THR A 18 -9.10 -18.56 -19.87
CA THR A 18 -10.44 -19.05 -20.17
C THR A 18 -11.39 -17.86 -20.10
N GLU A 19 -12.00 -17.51 -21.21
CA GLU A 19 -13.08 -16.53 -21.29
C GLU A 19 -14.24 -16.96 -20.38
N GLY A 20 -14.65 -16.08 -19.47
CA GLY A 20 -15.90 -16.23 -18.75
C GLY A 20 -15.89 -15.92 -17.26
N SER A 21 -15.58 -14.69 -16.86
CA SER A 21 -16.13 -14.13 -15.61
C SER A 21 -15.92 -12.62 -15.53
N LYS A 22 -16.97 -11.89 -15.14
CA LYS A 22 -17.08 -10.42 -15.15
C LYS A 22 -16.41 -9.71 -13.96
N ASN A 23 -15.44 -10.29 -13.27
CA ASN A 23 -14.67 -9.60 -12.23
C ASN A 23 -13.17 -9.69 -12.56
N LYS A 24 -12.69 -8.70 -13.31
CA LYS A 24 -11.26 -8.56 -13.56
C LYS A 24 -10.63 -7.97 -12.29
N THR A 25 -9.83 -8.77 -11.56
CA THR A 25 -9.01 -8.31 -10.45
C THR A 25 -8.21 -7.08 -10.88
N MET A 26 -8.14 -6.06 -10.05
CA MET A 26 -7.27 -4.92 -10.29
C MET A 26 -5.83 -5.39 -10.08
N ALA A 27 -4.93 -5.10 -11.00
CA ALA A 27 -3.51 -5.42 -10.81
C ALA A 27 -2.90 -4.51 -9.72
N VAL A 28 -1.98 -5.04 -8.91
CA VAL A 28 -1.39 -4.34 -7.75
C VAL A 28 -0.78 -2.99 -8.12
N GLU A 29 -0.13 -2.89 -9.29
CA GLU A 29 0.43 -1.64 -9.79
C GLU A 29 -0.63 -0.57 -10.05
N LYS A 30 -1.84 -0.95 -10.44
CA LYS A 30 -2.96 -0.01 -10.63
C LYS A 30 -3.51 0.49 -9.31
N ARG A 31 -3.58 -0.39 -8.28
CA ARG A 31 -3.92 0.02 -6.92
C ARG A 31 -2.90 1.01 -6.39
N PHE A 32 -1.62 0.67 -6.50
CA PHE A 32 -0.54 1.53 -6.08
C PHE A 32 -0.61 2.91 -6.75
N LEU A 33 -0.70 2.96 -8.09
CA LEU A 33 -0.81 4.21 -8.84
C LEU A 33 -2.05 5.04 -8.44
N LYS A 34 -3.16 4.39 -8.12
CA LYS A 34 -4.35 5.04 -7.57
C LYS A 34 -4.04 5.65 -6.19
N TYR A 35 -3.40 4.91 -5.29
CA TYR A 35 -3.19 5.37 -3.92
C TYR A 35 -2.15 6.49 -3.82
N VAL A 36 -1.08 6.44 -4.61
CA VAL A 36 -0.09 7.53 -4.63
C VAL A 36 -0.64 8.85 -5.20
N SER A 37 -1.77 8.82 -5.91
CA SER A 37 -2.43 10.04 -6.38
C SER A 37 -3.11 10.85 -5.27
N TYR A 38 -3.31 10.26 -4.09
CA TYR A 38 -3.86 10.95 -2.92
C TYR A 38 -2.74 11.60 -2.11
N TRP A 39 -2.88 12.86 -1.82
CA TRP A 39 -1.96 13.60 -0.97
C TRP A 39 -2.23 13.26 0.50
N THR A 40 -1.31 12.58 1.16
CA THR A 40 -1.47 12.09 2.53
C THR A 40 -0.30 12.46 3.46
N THR A 41 0.52 13.42 3.06
CA THR A 41 1.68 13.85 3.86
C THR A 41 1.24 14.23 5.28
N SER A 42 1.87 13.59 6.27
CA SER A 42 1.75 13.92 7.69
C SER A 42 2.45 15.24 8.03
N GLU A 43 2.34 15.70 9.25
CA GLU A 43 2.93 16.97 9.70
C GLU A 43 3.40 16.83 11.16
N ASP A 44 4.67 17.21 11.39
CA ASP A 44 5.26 17.19 12.72
C ASP A 44 4.56 18.17 13.68
N ASP A 45 4.77 17.96 14.98
CA ASP A 45 4.35 18.85 16.05
C ASP A 45 2.83 19.17 16.10
N GLN A 46 1.99 18.31 15.53
CA GLN A 46 0.53 18.44 15.62
C GLN A 46 0.00 17.71 16.86
N GLU A 47 -0.99 18.34 17.55
CA GLU A 47 -1.66 17.69 18.69
C GLU A 47 -2.71 16.68 18.27
N SER A 48 -3.31 16.86 17.09
CA SER A 48 -4.37 15.98 16.58
C SER A 48 -3.83 14.72 15.91
N ILE A 49 -4.62 13.63 15.93
CA ILE A 49 -4.48 12.46 15.07
C ILE A 49 -5.75 12.35 14.21
N PRO A 50 -5.62 12.32 12.89
CA PRO A 50 -4.36 12.45 12.15
C PRO A 50 -3.78 13.87 12.24
N SER A 51 -2.48 13.98 12.07
CA SER A 51 -1.77 15.27 12.03
C SER A 51 -2.25 16.16 10.89
N THR A 52 -2.74 15.55 9.81
CA THR A 52 -3.33 16.26 8.66
C THR A 52 -4.65 15.63 8.23
N LYS A 53 -5.66 16.45 7.99
CA LYS A 53 -6.99 15.99 7.54
C LYS A 53 -6.99 15.38 6.13
N ARG A 54 -5.97 15.68 5.32
CA ARG A 54 -5.83 15.15 3.95
C ARG A 54 -5.69 13.63 3.92
N GLN A 55 -5.21 13.00 4.98
CA GLN A 55 -5.10 11.54 5.11
C GLN A 55 -6.46 10.83 5.02
N PHE A 56 -7.53 11.49 5.46
CA PHE A 56 -8.89 10.95 5.32
C PHE A 56 -9.32 10.73 3.87
N GLU A 57 -8.71 11.39 2.89
CA GLU A 57 -9.11 11.21 1.50
C GLU A 57 -8.76 9.80 0.99
N LEU A 58 -7.56 9.31 1.32
CA LEU A 58 -7.20 7.92 1.04
C LEU A 58 -7.94 6.95 1.95
N ALA A 59 -8.07 7.26 3.24
CA ALA A 59 -8.75 6.41 4.22
C ALA A 59 -10.19 6.07 3.80
N LYS A 60 -10.96 7.04 3.30
CA LYS A 60 -12.32 6.84 2.77
C LYS A 60 -12.34 5.91 1.55
N VAL A 61 -11.34 6.02 0.69
CA VAL A 61 -11.21 5.14 -0.49
C VAL A 61 -10.97 3.71 -0.04
N LEU A 62 -10.05 3.51 0.92
CA LEU A 62 -9.74 2.18 1.46
C LEU A 62 -10.93 1.57 2.19
N GLU A 63 -11.63 2.36 3.01
CA GLU A 63 -12.88 1.92 3.64
C GLU A 63 -13.90 1.44 2.60
N GLN A 64 -14.08 2.20 1.53
CA GLN A 64 -15.02 1.85 0.47
C GLN A 64 -14.58 0.58 -0.28
N GLU A 65 -13.30 0.45 -0.63
CA GLU A 65 -12.78 -0.74 -1.30
C GLU A 65 -12.88 -2.00 -0.43
N LEU A 66 -12.63 -1.90 0.89
CA LEU A 66 -12.84 -3.02 1.81
C LEU A 66 -14.30 -3.48 1.86
N LYS A 67 -15.26 -2.52 1.81
CA LYS A 67 -16.69 -2.83 1.70
C LYS A 67 -17.04 -3.50 0.36
N GLU A 68 -16.45 -3.03 -0.75
CA GLU A 68 -16.64 -3.62 -2.09
C GLU A 68 -16.07 -5.04 -2.19
N LEU A 69 -14.99 -5.31 -1.45
CA LEU A 69 -14.42 -6.65 -1.27
C LEU A 69 -15.22 -7.51 -0.27
N ASN A 70 -16.36 -7.02 0.24
CA ASN A 70 -17.23 -7.70 1.20
C ASN A 70 -16.53 -8.10 2.51
N LEU A 71 -15.58 -7.33 2.99
CA LEU A 71 -15.04 -7.52 4.32
C LEU A 71 -16.10 -7.14 5.37
N GLU A 72 -16.07 -7.87 6.48
CA GLU A 72 -16.86 -7.56 7.66
C GLU A 72 -16.14 -6.52 8.54
N LYS A 73 -16.87 -5.95 9.51
CA LYS A 73 -16.33 -4.99 10.49
C LYS A 73 -15.48 -3.87 9.86
N VAL A 74 -15.88 -3.42 8.67
CA VAL A 74 -15.20 -2.28 8.04
C VAL A 74 -15.55 -1.02 8.80
N LYS A 75 -14.52 -0.30 9.26
CA LYS A 75 -14.64 0.92 10.07
C LYS A 75 -13.54 1.89 9.67
N LEU A 76 -13.91 3.12 9.37
CA LEU A 76 -13.03 4.28 9.42
C LEU A 76 -13.42 5.09 10.66
N ASP A 77 -12.47 5.28 11.58
CA ASP A 77 -12.75 6.01 12.81
C ASP A 77 -12.42 7.50 12.72
N GLU A 78 -12.71 8.23 13.80
CA GLU A 78 -12.47 9.68 13.88
C GLU A 78 -10.99 10.08 13.90
N HIS A 79 -10.10 9.12 14.14
CA HIS A 79 -8.64 9.28 14.16
C HIS A 79 -7.98 8.80 12.86
N CYS A 80 -8.78 8.52 11.81
CA CYS A 80 -8.29 8.11 10.49
C CYS A 80 -7.74 6.68 10.41
N TYR A 81 -7.99 5.81 11.40
CA TYR A 81 -7.66 4.39 11.28
C TYR A 81 -8.73 3.67 10.48
N VAL A 82 -8.32 2.83 9.55
CA VAL A 82 -9.21 1.98 8.76
C VAL A 82 -9.02 0.53 9.15
N TYR A 83 -10.11 -0.16 9.43
CA TYR A 83 -10.13 -1.57 9.82
C TYR A 83 -11.02 -2.38 8.90
N GLY A 84 -10.73 -3.67 8.78
CA GLY A 84 -11.60 -4.62 8.10
C GLY A 84 -11.27 -6.06 8.49
N LEU A 85 -12.26 -6.94 8.43
CA LEU A 85 -12.12 -8.37 8.71
C LEU A 85 -12.54 -9.17 7.48
N LEU A 86 -11.64 -9.97 6.96
CA LEU A 86 -11.96 -11.09 6.10
C LEU A 86 -12.20 -12.32 6.99
N PRO A 87 -13.46 -12.76 7.17
CA PRO A 87 -13.78 -13.83 8.11
C PRO A 87 -13.22 -15.18 7.62
N ALA A 88 -12.93 -16.05 8.57
CA ALA A 88 -12.42 -17.39 8.30
C ALA A 88 -13.29 -18.14 7.29
N THR A 89 -12.66 -18.90 6.41
CA THR A 89 -13.38 -19.84 5.53
C THR A 89 -13.94 -21.01 6.34
N ALA A 90 -15.01 -21.63 5.81
CA ALA A 90 -15.67 -22.75 6.46
C ALA A 90 -14.68 -23.85 6.86
N GLY A 91 -14.69 -24.23 8.16
CA GLY A 91 -13.80 -25.23 8.74
C GLY A 91 -12.44 -24.65 9.21
N MET A 92 -12.22 -23.34 9.09
CA MET A 92 -11.00 -22.67 9.56
C MET A 92 -11.25 -21.71 10.73
N GLU A 93 -12.45 -21.66 11.29
CA GLU A 93 -12.90 -20.69 12.32
C GLU A 93 -12.12 -20.82 13.64
N GLY A 94 -11.50 -21.96 13.90
CA GLY A 94 -10.67 -22.17 15.10
C GLY A 94 -9.19 -21.88 14.90
N LYS A 95 -8.78 -21.36 13.77
CA LYS A 95 -7.39 -20.98 13.51
C LYS A 95 -7.10 -19.60 14.10
N LYS A 96 -5.81 -19.35 14.39
CA LYS A 96 -5.36 -18.05 14.85
C LYS A 96 -5.69 -16.97 13.82
N ALA A 97 -6.18 -15.85 14.30
CA ALA A 97 -6.40 -14.66 13.50
C ALA A 97 -5.06 -13.96 13.20
N VAL A 98 -4.83 -13.60 11.96
CA VAL A 98 -3.66 -12.83 11.53
C VAL A 98 -4.06 -11.42 11.12
N GLY A 99 -3.24 -10.44 11.47
CA GLY A 99 -3.41 -9.06 11.03
C GLY A 99 -2.34 -8.65 10.03
N PHE A 100 -2.72 -7.77 9.09
CA PHE A 100 -1.79 -7.05 8.22
C PHE A 100 -2.04 -5.56 8.37
N ILE A 101 -0.98 -4.79 8.59
CA ILE A 101 -1.03 -3.36 8.86
C ILE A 101 -0.08 -2.65 7.90
N ALA A 102 -0.49 -1.50 7.37
CA ALA A 102 0.31 -0.60 6.56
C ALA A 102 -0.09 0.84 6.86
N HIS A 103 0.82 1.80 6.67
CA HIS A 103 0.47 3.20 6.90
C HIS A 103 0.08 3.92 5.59
N MET A 104 -0.76 4.94 5.74
CA MET A 104 -1.32 5.70 4.61
C MET A 104 -0.61 7.01 4.35
N ASP A 105 0.03 7.56 5.38
CA ASP A 105 0.71 8.84 5.27
C ASP A 105 2.05 8.73 4.56
N THR A 106 2.61 9.86 4.21
CA THR A 106 3.95 10.00 3.63
C THR A 106 4.74 11.02 4.44
N ALA A 107 6.06 10.88 4.44
CA ALA A 107 6.98 11.69 5.21
C ALA A 107 6.80 13.21 4.93
N PRO A 108 6.92 14.06 5.96
CA PRO A 108 6.80 15.51 5.82
C PRO A 108 8.03 16.18 5.19
N ASP A 109 9.16 15.46 5.07
CA ASP A 109 10.44 16.00 4.58
C ASP A 109 10.39 16.50 3.15
N PHE A 110 9.50 15.95 2.33
CA PHE A 110 9.31 16.37 0.94
C PHE A 110 7.84 16.25 0.52
N SER A 111 7.43 17.07 -0.46
CA SER A 111 6.03 17.10 -0.89
C SER A 111 5.57 15.77 -1.49
N GLY A 112 4.40 15.29 -1.04
CA GLY A 112 3.63 14.21 -1.66
C GLY A 112 2.42 14.69 -2.47
N GLU A 113 2.35 15.99 -2.78
CA GLU A 113 1.24 16.59 -3.52
C GLU A 113 1.46 16.51 -5.02
N ASN A 114 0.42 16.12 -5.77
CA ASN A 114 0.45 16.02 -7.25
C ASN A 114 1.55 15.09 -7.78
N VAL A 115 1.68 13.92 -7.18
CA VAL A 115 2.64 12.89 -7.60
C VAL A 115 2.45 12.55 -9.09
N LYS A 116 3.56 12.54 -9.83
CA LYS A 116 3.60 12.18 -11.26
C LYS A 116 4.43 10.91 -11.44
N PRO A 117 3.82 9.74 -11.31
CA PRO A 117 4.53 8.49 -11.49
C PRO A 117 5.01 8.32 -12.92
N GLN A 118 6.24 7.80 -13.09
CA GLN A 118 6.72 7.28 -14.37
C GLN A 118 6.89 5.77 -14.28
N ILE A 119 6.47 5.08 -15.32
CA ILE A 119 6.58 3.62 -15.44
C ILE A 119 7.68 3.31 -16.45
N ILE A 120 8.70 2.61 -16.01
CA ILE A 120 9.85 2.23 -16.83
C ILE A 120 9.79 0.72 -17.04
N GLU A 121 9.23 0.31 -18.16
CA GLU A 121 9.13 -1.10 -18.54
C GLU A 121 10.49 -1.62 -19.02
N ASN A 122 10.77 -2.88 -18.71
CA ASN A 122 12.01 -3.57 -19.14
C ASN A 122 13.26 -2.74 -18.84
N TYR A 123 13.38 -2.29 -17.58
CA TYR A 123 14.48 -1.45 -17.13
C TYR A 123 15.86 -2.00 -17.55
N ASN A 124 16.72 -1.12 -18.06
CA ASN A 124 18.01 -1.52 -18.66
C ASN A 124 19.15 -1.75 -17.65
N GLY A 125 18.95 -1.37 -16.37
CA GLY A 125 19.97 -1.48 -15.32
C GLY A 125 20.91 -0.29 -15.20
N GLU A 126 20.59 0.85 -15.85
CA GLU A 126 21.37 2.09 -15.84
C GLU A 126 20.73 3.16 -14.96
N ASP A 127 21.36 4.33 -14.86
CA ASP A 127 20.82 5.48 -14.12
C ASP A 127 19.42 5.88 -14.61
N VAL A 128 18.54 6.24 -13.70
CA VAL A 128 17.15 6.62 -14.00
C VAL A 128 17.00 8.14 -13.93
N LEU A 129 16.70 8.76 -15.08
CA LEU A 129 16.36 10.21 -15.13
C LEU A 129 15.01 10.45 -14.48
N LEU A 130 14.93 11.46 -13.61
CA LEU A 130 13.71 12.02 -13.06
C LEU A 130 13.39 13.33 -13.81
N PRO A 131 12.49 13.31 -14.82
CA PRO A 131 12.40 14.38 -15.81
C PRO A 131 11.85 15.70 -15.27
N GLY A 132 11.11 15.68 -14.18
CA GLY A 132 10.55 16.88 -13.56
C GLY A 132 11.59 17.72 -12.81
N SER A 133 12.55 17.07 -12.15
CA SER A 133 13.65 17.73 -11.44
C SER A 133 14.93 17.84 -12.27
N GLY A 134 15.09 17.00 -13.30
CA GLY A 134 16.33 16.86 -14.06
C GLY A 134 17.45 16.11 -13.30
N THR A 135 17.12 15.47 -12.18
CA THR A 135 18.06 14.65 -11.38
C THR A 135 18.04 13.19 -11.82
N TYR A 136 18.98 12.41 -11.28
CA TYR A 136 19.09 10.97 -11.57
C TYR A 136 19.11 10.15 -10.29
N ILE A 137 18.41 9.01 -10.30
CA ILE A 137 18.67 7.92 -9.37
C ILE A 137 19.84 7.13 -9.97
N LYS A 138 21.01 7.21 -9.35
CA LYS A 138 22.23 6.64 -9.91
C LYS A 138 22.49 5.24 -9.41
N VAL A 139 22.96 4.36 -10.29
CA VAL A 139 23.42 3.02 -9.93
C VAL A 139 24.63 3.09 -8.98
N GLU A 140 25.47 4.12 -9.09
CA GLU A 140 26.58 4.36 -8.17
C GLU A 140 26.12 4.55 -6.72
N ASP A 141 25.03 5.31 -6.53
CA ASP A 141 24.46 5.59 -5.21
C ASP A 141 23.58 4.43 -4.70
N PHE A 142 22.91 3.72 -5.62
CA PHE A 142 22.01 2.60 -5.36
C PHE A 142 22.38 1.36 -6.18
N PRO A 143 23.44 0.61 -5.81
CA PRO A 143 23.96 -0.48 -6.63
C PRO A 143 22.98 -1.62 -6.92
N HIS A 144 21.96 -1.80 -6.06
CA HIS A 144 20.91 -2.81 -6.27
C HIS A 144 20.08 -2.57 -7.52
N LEU A 145 20.00 -1.33 -8.04
CA LEU A 145 19.33 -0.99 -9.29
C LEU A 145 19.78 -1.85 -10.46
N ALA A 146 21.09 -2.12 -10.56
CA ALA A 146 21.63 -2.98 -11.62
C ALA A 146 21.00 -4.38 -11.62
N SER A 147 20.61 -4.90 -10.46
CA SER A 147 19.95 -6.20 -10.30
C SER A 147 18.50 -6.23 -10.76
N LEU A 148 17.89 -5.06 -10.96
CA LEU A 148 16.49 -4.90 -11.37
C LEU A 148 16.32 -4.86 -12.89
N LYS A 149 17.39 -5.07 -13.64
CA LYS A 149 17.35 -5.14 -15.10
C LYS A 149 16.29 -6.11 -15.61
N GLY A 150 15.50 -5.65 -16.58
CA GLY A 150 14.39 -6.42 -17.16
C GLY A 150 13.07 -6.33 -16.36
N ARG A 151 13.07 -5.67 -15.19
CA ARG A 151 11.86 -5.44 -14.41
C ARG A 151 11.17 -4.15 -14.82
N THR A 152 9.93 -3.98 -14.39
CA THR A 152 9.23 -2.70 -14.46
C THR A 152 9.49 -1.92 -13.17
N LEU A 153 9.96 -0.68 -13.29
CA LEU A 153 10.13 0.24 -12.18
C LEU A 153 9.03 1.30 -12.22
N ILE A 154 8.61 1.73 -11.04
CA ILE A 154 7.77 2.91 -10.88
C ILE A 154 8.56 3.92 -10.05
N THR A 155 8.73 5.13 -10.57
CA THR A 155 9.41 6.23 -9.89
C THR A 155 8.53 7.49 -9.91
N THR A 156 8.89 8.51 -9.14
CA THR A 156 8.37 9.87 -9.33
C THR A 156 9.09 10.57 -10.49
N ASP A 157 8.58 11.74 -10.90
CA ASP A 157 9.28 12.63 -11.83
C ASP A 157 10.40 13.45 -11.17
N GLY A 158 10.59 13.29 -9.85
CA GLY A 158 11.60 13.99 -9.06
C GLY A 158 11.13 15.32 -8.45
N THR A 159 9.88 15.72 -8.67
CA THR A 159 9.30 16.93 -8.06
C THR A 159 8.58 16.66 -6.75
N THR A 160 8.30 15.38 -6.45
CA THR A 160 7.61 14.92 -5.23
C THR A 160 8.22 13.62 -4.74
N LEU A 161 7.85 13.18 -3.51
CA LEU A 161 7.95 11.78 -3.13
C LEU A 161 7.07 10.93 -4.07
N LEU A 162 7.41 9.66 -4.24
CA LEU A 162 6.50 8.70 -4.87
C LEU A 162 5.40 8.25 -3.89
N GLY A 163 5.74 8.13 -2.61
CA GLY A 163 4.87 7.61 -1.57
C GLY A 163 4.74 6.08 -1.63
N SER A 164 5.78 5.37 -2.08
CA SER A 164 5.82 3.91 -2.03
C SER A 164 5.89 3.41 -0.60
N ASP A 165 6.54 4.11 0.24
CA ASP A 165 6.50 4.04 1.68
C ASP A 165 5.29 4.86 2.19
N ASP A 166 4.20 4.22 2.66
CA ASP A 166 3.98 2.76 2.59
C ASP A 166 2.69 2.41 1.79
N LYS A 167 2.35 3.23 0.77
CA LYS A 167 1.21 2.91 -0.12
C LYS A 167 1.45 1.65 -0.96
N ALA A 168 2.70 1.16 -1.03
CA ALA A 168 2.98 -0.13 -1.63
C ALA A 168 2.50 -1.27 -0.74
N GLY A 169 2.74 -1.21 0.57
CA GLY A 169 2.19 -2.14 1.55
C GLY A 169 0.66 -2.11 1.56
N VAL A 170 0.07 -0.91 1.56
CA VAL A 170 -1.41 -0.76 1.42
C VAL A 170 -1.92 -1.47 0.17
N ALA A 171 -1.30 -1.25 -0.99
CA ALA A 171 -1.70 -1.89 -2.24
C ALA A 171 -1.51 -3.41 -2.22
N ALA A 172 -0.42 -3.89 -1.62
CA ALA A 172 -0.13 -5.31 -1.49
C ALA A 172 -1.16 -6.03 -0.60
N ILE A 173 -1.53 -5.44 0.54
CA ILE A 173 -2.55 -5.99 1.44
C ILE A 173 -3.91 -6.08 0.71
N MET A 174 -4.34 -4.99 0.07
CA MET A 174 -5.61 -4.95 -0.65
C MET A 174 -5.66 -5.96 -1.80
N GLN A 175 -4.54 -6.13 -2.51
CA GLN A 175 -4.42 -7.13 -3.57
C GLN A 175 -4.46 -8.55 -3.03
N ALA A 176 -3.74 -8.83 -1.94
CA ALA A 176 -3.71 -10.15 -1.30
C ALA A 176 -5.12 -10.57 -0.83
N VAL A 177 -5.87 -9.67 -0.20
CA VAL A 177 -7.25 -9.93 0.24
C VAL A 177 -8.15 -10.29 -0.96
N GLU A 178 -8.08 -9.52 -2.05
CA GLU A 178 -8.86 -9.81 -3.26
C GLU A 178 -8.49 -11.17 -3.87
N GLU A 179 -7.19 -11.49 -3.94
CA GLU A 179 -6.72 -12.76 -4.51
C GLU A 179 -7.10 -13.97 -3.65
N ILE A 180 -6.96 -13.87 -2.32
CA ILE A 180 -7.37 -14.92 -1.39
C ILE A 180 -8.85 -15.29 -1.59
N GLN A 181 -9.72 -14.29 -1.69
CA GLN A 181 -11.15 -14.50 -1.94
C GLN A 181 -11.42 -15.11 -3.32
N LYS A 182 -10.79 -14.56 -4.35
CA LYS A 182 -10.99 -15.00 -5.75
C LYS A 182 -10.52 -16.42 -5.98
N GLU A 183 -9.40 -16.81 -5.37
CA GLU A 183 -8.83 -18.15 -5.53
C GLU A 183 -9.43 -19.15 -4.53
N GLY A 184 -10.23 -18.68 -3.57
CA GLY A 184 -10.86 -19.52 -2.56
C GLY A 184 -9.84 -20.17 -1.63
N ILE A 185 -8.76 -19.46 -1.28
CA ILE A 185 -7.70 -19.98 -0.42
C ILE A 185 -8.25 -20.17 0.99
N PRO A 186 -8.17 -21.37 1.60
CA PRO A 186 -8.62 -21.58 2.98
C PRO A 186 -7.78 -20.77 3.97
N HIS A 187 -8.45 -20.00 4.86
CA HIS A 187 -7.78 -19.14 5.85
C HIS A 187 -8.60 -19.01 7.14
N GLY A 188 -7.92 -18.73 8.26
CA GLY A 188 -8.54 -18.22 9.49
C GLY A 188 -8.95 -16.75 9.30
N ASP A 189 -9.39 -16.09 10.38
CA ASP A 189 -9.68 -14.66 10.34
C ASP A 189 -8.46 -13.86 9.90
N ILE A 190 -8.65 -12.96 8.91
CA ILE A 190 -7.61 -12.02 8.45
C ILE A 190 -8.10 -10.61 8.74
N TRP A 191 -7.41 -9.92 9.63
CA TRP A 191 -7.64 -8.52 9.92
C TRP A 191 -6.76 -7.62 9.06
N VAL A 192 -7.32 -6.54 8.59
CA VAL A 192 -6.61 -5.49 7.86
C VAL A 192 -6.70 -4.20 8.66
N GLY A 193 -5.57 -3.51 8.82
CA GLY A 193 -5.48 -2.20 9.47
C GLY A 193 -4.67 -1.22 8.64
N PHE A 194 -5.19 0.00 8.44
CA PHE A 194 -4.41 1.08 7.83
C PHE A 194 -4.32 2.23 8.81
N THR A 195 -3.10 2.72 9.03
CA THR A 195 -2.79 3.72 10.06
C THR A 195 -2.44 5.08 9.45
N PRO A 196 -2.78 6.18 10.13
CA PRO A 196 -2.23 7.50 9.84
C PRO A 196 -0.90 7.70 10.58
N ASP A 197 -0.18 8.80 10.28
CA ASP A 197 0.87 9.41 11.10
C ASP A 197 2.03 8.49 11.53
N GLU A 198 2.33 7.46 10.77
CA GLU A 198 3.48 6.59 11.04
C GLU A 198 4.79 7.37 10.91
N GLU A 199 4.93 8.14 9.85
CA GLU A 199 6.12 8.90 9.48
C GLU A 199 6.50 10.02 10.48
N VAL A 200 5.58 10.37 11.37
CA VAL A 200 5.81 11.26 12.52
C VAL A 200 5.79 10.52 13.86
N GLY A 201 5.92 9.19 13.81
CA GLY A 201 6.06 8.31 14.99
C GLY A 201 4.79 8.10 15.80
N ARG A 202 3.59 8.35 15.25
CA ARG A 202 2.31 8.30 15.96
C ARG A 202 1.34 7.23 15.44
N GLY A 203 1.77 6.42 14.46
CA GLY A 203 0.92 5.44 13.79
C GLY A 203 0.21 4.43 14.69
N ALA A 204 0.79 4.08 15.84
CA ALA A 204 0.21 3.14 16.79
C ALA A 204 -0.54 3.79 17.95
N GLU A 205 -0.52 5.13 18.10
CA GLU A 205 -0.91 5.82 19.34
C GLU A 205 -2.38 5.59 19.73
N LEU A 206 -3.29 5.60 18.76
CA LEU A 206 -4.73 5.41 18.98
C LEU A 206 -5.27 4.17 18.23
N PHE A 207 -4.40 3.24 17.83
CA PHE A 207 -4.81 2.01 17.18
C PHE A 207 -5.67 1.16 18.12
N ASP A 208 -6.90 0.83 17.70
CA ASP A 208 -7.91 0.14 18.51
C ASP A 208 -7.66 -1.38 18.55
N LEU A 209 -6.80 -1.84 19.47
CA LEU A 209 -6.50 -3.25 19.67
C LEU A 209 -7.70 -4.07 20.16
N ASP A 210 -8.67 -3.44 20.83
CA ASP A 210 -9.90 -4.10 21.25
C ASP A 210 -10.86 -4.36 20.08
N TYR A 211 -10.75 -3.58 19.04
CA TYR A 211 -11.47 -3.77 17.79
C TYR A 211 -10.73 -4.71 16.83
N PHE A 212 -9.42 -4.52 16.67
CA PHE A 212 -8.53 -5.30 15.81
C PHE A 212 -8.10 -6.58 16.52
N LYS A 213 -8.94 -7.61 16.47
CA LYS A 213 -8.78 -8.84 17.24
C LYS A 213 -7.91 -9.89 16.54
N ALA A 214 -6.73 -9.52 16.06
CA ALA A 214 -5.75 -10.46 15.56
C ALA A 214 -4.95 -11.07 16.72
N ASP A 215 -4.63 -12.38 16.66
CA ASP A 215 -3.72 -13.02 17.62
C ASP A 215 -2.28 -12.52 17.46
N PHE A 216 -1.91 -12.14 16.25
CA PHE A 216 -0.65 -11.51 15.89
C PHE A 216 -0.81 -10.76 14.56
N ALA A 217 0.04 -9.77 14.34
CA ALA A 217 0.00 -8.98 13.11
C ALA A 217 1.41 -8.78 12.53
N TYR A 218 1.44 -8.48 11.23
CA TYR A 218 2.61 -8.03 10.52
C TYR A 218 2.38 -6.63 9.99
N THR A 219 3.34 -5.73 10.19
CA THR A 219 3.43 -4.50 9.42
C THR A 219 4.06 -4.84 8.07
N VAL A 220 3.43 -4.35 7.01
CA VAL A 220 3.91 -4.51 5.63
C VAL A 220 4.46 -3.17 5.23
N ASP A 221 5.75 -2.99 5.48
CA ASP A 221 6.44 -1.71 5.43
C ASP A 221 7.89 -1.93 4.97
N GLY A 222 8.53 -0.93 4.28
CA GLY A 222 9.93 -1.04 3.85
C GLY A 222 10.28 -0.47 2.49
#